data_4d1f1acb8a3b7aff4780eda03464c8e6
#
_entry.id   4d1f1acb8a3b7aff4780eda03464c8e6
#
_cell.length_a   1.000
_cell.length_b   1.000
_cell.length_c   1.000
_cell.angle_alpha   90.00
_cell.angle_beta   90.00
_cell.angle_gamma   90.00
#
_symmetry.space_group_name_H-M   'P 1'
#
loop_
_entity.id
_entity.type
_entity.pdbx_description
1 polymer ?
#
loop_
_entity_poly.entity_id
_entity_poly.type
_entity_poly.pdbx_seq_one_letter_code
_entity_poly.pdbx_strand_id
1 'polypeptide(L)'
;MYEVEEKQKLVKKELNKIKKLYADLDENIKKNVEKLAENAAWMAVSLEELRAQIDLEGYTEIYTNGVNQVGTKDSTYVKTYAVMIKNYNATIKLLLDQLPERQQAQTGDALAQFLLKK
;
A
#
# COMPACT_ATOMS: atom_id res chain seq x y z
N MET A 1 14.78 3.74 4.58
CA MET A 1 13.98 3.37 3.40
C MET A 1 14.76 2.40 2.53
N TYR A 2 14.06 1.68 1.68
CA TYR A 2 14.72 0.76 0.76
C TYR A 2 15.50 1.51 -0.31
N GLU A 3 16.61 0.92 -0.74
CA GLU A 3 17.27 1.37 -1.95
C GLU A 3 16.34 1.15 -3.16
N VAL A 4 16.51 1.94 -4.22
CA VAL A 4 15.62 1.89 -5.39
C VAL A 4 15.50 0.49 -5.97
N GLU A 5 16.63 -0.19 -6.16
CA GLU A 5 16.65 -1.54 -6.73
C GLU A 5 15.96 -2.56 -5.83
N GLU A 6 16.18 -2.46 -4.51
CA GLU A 6 15.54 -3.33 -3.53
C GLU A 6 14.04 -3.11 -3.53
N LYS A 7 13.61 -1.85 -3.54
CA LYS A 7 12.18 -1.51 -3.59
C LYS A 7 11.53 -2.07 -4.84
N GLN A 8 12.17 -1.95 -6.00
CA GLN A 8 11.65 -2.48 -7.25
C GLN A 8 11.43 -3.99 -7.18
N LYS A 9 12.35 -4.72 -6.56
CA LYS A 9 12.20 -6.18 -6.37
C LYS A 9 11.01 -6.51 -5.46
N LEU A 10 10.85 -5.77 -4.38
CA LEU A 10 9.74 -5.97 -3.44
C LEU A 10 8.40 -5.65 -4.10
N VAL A 11 8.34 -4.56 -4.86
CA VAL A 11 7.13 -4.18 -5.60
C VAL A 11 6.77 -5.26 -6.61
N LYS A 12 7.75 -5.78 -7.34
CA LYS A 12 7.52 -6.86 -8.31
C LYS A 12 6.96 -8.11 -7.64
N LYS A 13 7.51 -8.45 -6.48
CA LYS A 13 7.03 -9.61 -5.69
C LYS A 13 5.58 -9.43 -5.27
N GLU A 14 5.21 -8.23 -4.78
CA GLU A 14 3.83 -7.92 -4.42
C GLU A 14 2.92 -7.95 -5.65
N LEU A 15 3.37 -7.38 -6.76
CA LEU A 15 2.61 -7.38 -8.01
C LEU A 15 2.32 -8.82 -8.48
N ASN A 16 3.30 -9.70 -8.41
CA ASN A 16 3.13 -11.09 -8.81
C ASN A 16 2.10 -11.81 -7.93
N LYS A 17 2.07 -11.51 -6.63
CA LYS A 17 1.04 -12.05 -5.73
C LYS A 17 -0.36 -11.63 -6.15
N ILE A 18 -0.53 -10.36 -6.49
CA ILE A 18 -1.82 -9.84 -6.94
C ILE A 18 -2.21 -10.47 -8.28
N LYS A 19 -1.28 -10.53 -9.22
CA LYS A 19 -1.53 -11.10 -10.55
C LYS A 19 -2.00 -12.56 -10.51
N LYS A 20 -1.53 -13.34 -9.54
CA LYS A 20 -1.95 -14.74 -9.37
C LYS A 20 -3.46 -14.86 -9.15
N LEU A 21 -4.07 -13.88 -8.52
CA LEU A 21 -5.50 -13.90 -8.25
C LEU A 21 -6.33 -13.79 -9.53
N TYR A 22 -5.76 -13.22 -10.58
CA TYR A 22 -6.43 -12.96 -11.85
C TYR A 22 -5.93 -13.84 -13.00
N ALA A 23 -5.01 -14.77 -12.71
CA ALA A 23 -4.31 -15.55 -13.74
C ALA A 23 -5.25 -16.34 -14.66
N ASP A 24 -6.34 -16.89 -14.10
CA ASP A 24 -7.27 -17.73 -14.81
C ASP A 24 -8.47 -16.96 -15.37
N LEU A 25 -8.44 -15.62 -15.26
CA LEU A 25 -9.55 -14.81 -15.72
C LEU A 25 -9.34 -14.32 -17.16
N ASP A 26 -10.43 -13.80 -17.72
CA ASP A 26 -10.48 -13.21 -19.05
C ASP A 26 -9.39 -12.13 -19.22
N GLU A 27 -8.80 -12.09 -20.41
CA GLU A 27 -7.77 -11.10 -20.75
C GLU A 27 -8.26 -9.65 -20.57
N ASN A 28 -9.54 -9.40 -20.84
CA ASN A 28 -10.11 -8.05 -20.64
C ASN A 28 -10.07 -7.65 -19.16
N ILE A 29 -10.39 -8.59 -18.28
CA ILE A 29 -10.32 -8.35 -16.82
C ILE A 29 -8.87 -8.12 -16.41
N LYS A 30 -7.94 -8.93 -16.91
CA LYS A 30 -6.51 -8.77 -16.60
C LYS A 30 -6.00 -7.38 -17.01
N LYS A 31 -6.39 -6.90 -18.19
CA LYS A 31 -6.02 -5.56 -18.65
C LYS A 31 -6.59 -4.46 -17.76
N ASN A 32 -7.84 -4.63 -17.36
CA ASN A 32 -8.52 -3.64 -16.50
C ASN A 32 -7.87 -3.51 -15.13
N VAL A 33 -7.35 -4.61 -14.59
CA VAL A 33 -6.75 -4.60 -13.25
C VAL A 33 -5.25 -4.32 -13.25
N GLU A 34 -4.60 -4.31 -14.40
CA GLU A 34 -3.14 -4.18 -14.48
C GLU A 34 -2.60 -2.96 -13.75
N LYS A 35 -3.15 -1.78 -14.03
CA LYS A 35 -2.71 -0.53 -13.38
C LYS A 35 -3.09 -0.49 -11.91
N LEU A 36 -4.26 -0.99 -11.57
CA LEU A 36 -4.68 -1.09 -10.16
C LEU A 36 -3.72 -1.98 -9.39
N ALA A 37 -3.33 -3.11 -9.96
CA ALA A 37 -2.40 -4.06 -9.34
C ALA A 37 -1.02 -3.44 -9.16
N GLU A 38 -0.51 -2.73 -10.17
CA GLU A 38 0.77 -2.02 -10.07
C GLU A 38 0.75 -0.98 -8.95
N ASN A 39 -0.31 -0.18 -8.89
CA ASN A 39 -0.45 0.84 -7.86
C ASN A 39 -0.57 0.22 -6.47
N ALA A 40 -1.35 -0.84 -6.33
CA ALA A 40 -1.50 -1.54 -5.06
C ALA A 40 -0.16 -2.12 -4.58
N ALA A 41 0.59 -2.74 -5.47
CA ALA A 41 1.90 -3.31 -5.15
C ALA A 41 2.88 -2.23 -4.68
N TRP A 42 2.94 -1.11 -5.40
CA TRP A 42 3.82 0.00 -5.04
C TRP A 42 3.42 0.60 -3.67
N MET A 43 2.13 0.82 -3.47
CA MET A 43 1.63 1.35 -2.21
C MET A 43 1.89 0.40 -1.04
N ALA A 44 1.72 -0.91 -1.24
CA ALA A 44 1.98 -1.90 -0.20
C ALA A 44 3.41 -1.78 0.33
N VAL A 45 4.40 -1.71 -0.56
CA VAL A 45 5.81 -1.58 -0.17
C VAL A 45 6.09 -0.20 0.42
N SER A 46 5.52 0.85 -0.14
CA SER A 46 5.69 2.22 0.36
C SER A 46 5.09 2.38 1.76
N LEU A 47 3.96 1.74 2.05
CA LEU A 47 3.38 1.72 3.38
C LEU A 47 4.30 1.05 4.40
N GLU A 48 5.00 -0.02 4.02
CA GLU A 48 6.01 -0.66 4.87
C GLU A 48 7.15 0.29 5.19
N GLU A 49 7.65 1.02 4.20
CA GLU A 49 8.69 2.02 4.39
C GLU A 49 8.25 3.12 5.38
N LEU A 50 7.03 3.62 5.17
CA LEU A 50 6.47 4.67 6.02
C LEU A 50 6.31 4.19 7.46
N ARG A 51 5.79 2.98 7.64
CA ARG A 51 5.63 2.38 8.98
C ARG A 51 6.97 2.24 9.69
N ALA A 52 7.99 1.78 8.99
CA ALA A 52 9.33 1.65 9.55
C ALA A 52 9.87 3.01 10.02
N GLN A 53 9.67 4.06 9.23
CA GLN A 53 10.09 5.41 9.60
C GLN A 53 9.29 5.96 10.79
N ILE A 54 7.99 5.71 10.82
CA ILE A 54 7.13 6.13 11.92
C ILE A 54 7.52 5.40 13.20
N ASP A 55 7.79 4.10 13.13
CA ASP A 55 8.22 3.31 14.29
C ASP A 55 9.56 3.81 14.84
N LEU A 56 10.44 4.29 13.97
CA LEU A 56 11.76 4.80 14.35
C LEU A 56 11.68 6.22 14.93
N GLU A 57 10.90 7.10 14.30
CA GLU A 57 10.91 8.53 14.59
C GLU A 57 9.70 9.01 15.41
N GLY A 58 8.66 8.20 15.57
CA GLY A 58 7.46 8.55 16.30
C GLY A 58 6.44 9.30 15.44
N TYR A 59 5.40 9.79 16.09
CA TYR A 59 4.22 10.35 15.42
C TYR A 59 4.30 11.86 15.20
N THR A 60 5.22 12.52 15.87
CA THR A 60 5.33 13.98 15.80
C THR A 60 6.75 14.37 15.46
N GLU A 61 6.90 15.57 14.94
CA GLU A 61 8.20 16.17 14.68
C GLU A 61 8.24 17.58 15.24
N ILE A 62 9.45 18.05 15.59
CA ILE A 62 9.67 19.39 16.09
C ILE A 62 9.87 20.32 14.89
N TYR A 63 9.21 21.48 14.93
CA TYR A 63 9.44 22.51 13.93
C TYR A 63 9.80 23.83 14.60
N THR A 64 10.55 24.65 13.89
CA THR A 64 10.94 25.98 14.33
C THR A 64 10.34 27.00 13.38
N ASN A 65 9.57 27.94 13.92
CA ASN A 65 8.96 29.02 13.16
C ASN A 65 9.45 30.36 13.75
N GLY A 66 10.61 30.81 13.29
CA GLY A 66 11.26 32.01 13.81
C GLY A 66 12.18 31.74 14.99
N VAL A 67 12.80 32.81 15.54
CA VAL A 67 13.91 32.73 16.46
C VAL A 67 13.58 32.07 17.81
N ASN A 68 12.35 32.19 18.28
CA ASN A 68 11.94 31.67 19.58
C ASN A 68 10.65 30.86 19.55
N GLN A 69 10.24 30.41 18.38
CA GLN A 69 9.00 29.64 18.24
C GLN A 69 9.32 28.21 17.84
N VAL A 70 9.21 27.33 18.82
CA VAL A 70 9.37 25.89 18.64
C VAL A 70 8.06 25.23 18.99
N GLY A 71 7.58 24.34 18.14
CA GLY A 71 6.37 23.59 18.39
C GLY A 71 6.50 22.17 17.88
N THR A 72 5.45 21.40 18.06
CA THR A 72 5.36 20.05 17.51
C THR A 72 4.21 19.98 16.51
N LYS A 73 4.37 19.13 15.52
CA LYS A 73 3.34 18.86 14.53
C LYS A 73 3.35 17.38 14.19
N ASP A 74 2.33 16.90 13.50
CA ASP A 74 2.32 15.53 13.02
C ASP A 74 3.51 15.30 12.08
N SER A 75 4.14 14.14 12.22
CA SER A 75 5.22 13.72 11.35
C SER A 75 4.75 13.72 9.89
N THR A 76 5.62 14.15 8.98
CA THR A 76 5.37 14.09 7.55
C THR A 76 5.08 12.65 7.12
N TYR A 77 5.78 11.69 7.70
CA TYR A 77 5.54 10.27 7.40
C TYR A 77 4.16 9.82 7.84
N VAL A 78 3.68 10.28 9.00
CA VAL A 78 2.34 9.97 9.51
C VAL A 78 1.28 10.54 8.57
N LYS A 79 1.43 11.77 8.12
CA LYS A 79 0.49 12.40 7.19
C LYS A 79 0.42 11.65 5.86
N THR A 80 1.59 11.30 5.33
CA THR A 80 1.69 10.56 4.07
C THR A 80 1.07 9.17 4.21
N TYR A 81 1.34 8.49 5.32
CA TYR A 81 0.77 7.18 5.60
C TYR A 81 -0.76 7.24 5.64
N ALA A 82 -1.32 8.23 6.33
CA ALA A 82 -2.77 8.37 6.48
C ALA A 82 -3.48 8.50 5.13
N VAL A 83 -2.91 9.27 4.21
CA VAL A 83 -3.47 9.42 2.85
C VAL A 83 -3.28 8.14 2.05
N MET A 84 -2.09 7.57 2.10
CA MET A 84 -1.75 6.39 1.29
C MET A 84 -2.54 5.16 1.71
N ILE A 85 -2.75 4.93 3.01
CA ILE A 85 -3.52 3.76 3.46
C ILE A 85 -4.98 3.82 2.99
N LYS A 86 -5.58 5.00 2.94
CA LYS A 86 -6.92 5.18 2.40
C LYS A 86 -6.96 4.82 0.90
N ASN A 87 -5.98 5.32 0.16
CA ASN A 87 -5.90 5.06 -1.28
C ASN A 87 -5.60 3.59 -1.56
N TYR A 88 -4.75 2.97 -0.75
CA TYR A 88 -4.46 1.54 -0.86
C TYR A 88 -5.72 0.71 -0.65
N ASN A 89 -6.46 0.98 0.42
CA ASN A 89 -7.69 0.25 0.73
C ASN A 89 -8.74 0.42 -0.38
N ALA A 90 -8.87 1.63 -0.94
CA ALA A 90 -9.78 1.87 -2.06
C ALA A 90 -9.35 1.09 -3.31
N THR A 91 -8.05 1.05 -3.60
CA THR A 91 -7.52 0.30 -4.73
C THR A 91 -7.75 -1.21 -4.55
N ILE A 92 -7.53 -1.74 -3.36
CA ILE A 92 -7.79 -3.15 -3.05
C ILE A 92 -9.28 -3.47 -3.25
N LYS A 93 -10.17 -2.59 -2.82
CA LYS A 93 -11.61 -2.79 -3.02
C LYS A 93 -11.95 -2.86 -4.52
N LEU A 94 -11.39 -1.95 -5.32
CA LEU A 94 -11.60 -1.97 -6.77
C LEU A 94 -11.09 -3.26 -7.40
N LEU A 95 -9.94 -3.76 -6.95
CA LEU A 95 -9.39 -5.03 -7.42
C LEU A 95 -10.33 -6.20 -7.08
N LEU A 96 -10.83 -6.24 -5.86
CA LEU A 96 -11.77 -7.29 -5.44
C LEU A 96 -13.05 -7.26 -6.26
N ASP A 97 -13.56 -6.06 -6.58
CA ASP A 97 -14.77 -5.91 -7.35
C ASP A 97 -14.65 -6.47 -8.78
N GLN A 98 -13.42 -6.62 -9.30
CA GLN A 98 -13.18 -7.20 -10.61
C GLN A 98 -13.17 -8.73 -10.62
N LEU A 99 -13.18 -9.37 -9.46
CA LEU A 99 -13.22 -10.82 -9.36
C LEU A 99 -14.67 -11.33 -9.45
N PRO A 100 -14.88 -12.54 -10.00
CA PRO A 100 -16.18 -13.20 -9.90
C PRO A 100 -16.61 -13.33 -8.44
N GLU A 101 -17.89 -13.22 -8.18
CA GLU A 101 -18.46 -13.23 -6.83
C GLU A 101 -17.95 -14.39 -5.98
N ARG A 102 -17.87 -15.57 -6.58
CA ARG A 102 -17.37 -16.77 -5.90
C ARG A 102 -15.92 -16.64 -5.44
N GLN A 103 -15.08 -16.01 -6.27
CA GLN A 103 -13.67 -15.77 -5.94
C GLN A 103 -13.51 -14.63 -4.95
N GLN A 104 -14.42 -13.66 -4.96
CA GLN A 104 -14.36 -12.54 -4.01
C GLN A 104 -14.43 -13.03 -2.57
N ALA A 105 -15.30 -13.99 -2.28
CA ALA A 105 -15.44 -14.54 -0.94
C ALA A 105 -14.15 -15.18 -0.44
N GLN A 106 -13.49 -15.99 -1.28
CA GLN A 106 -12.25 -16.69 -0.93
C GLN A 106 -11.06 -15.74 -0.88
N THR A 107 -10.97 -14.85 -1.86
CA THR A 107 -9.85 -13.93 -2.00
C THR A 107 -9.93 -12.81 -0.97
N GLY A 108 -11.13 -12.37 -0.62
CA GLY A 108 -11.34 -11.38 0.43
C GLY A 108 -10.72 -11.82 1.75
N ASP A 109 -10.91 -13.08 2.13
CA ASP A 109 -10.30 -13.64 3.33
C ASP A 109 -8.78 -13.70 3.23
N ALA A 110 -8.25 -14.12 2.08
CA ALA A 110 -6.82 -14.20 1.85
C ALA A 110 -6.15 -12.81 1.90
N LEU A 111 -6.77 -11.80 1.27
CA LEU A 111 -6.28 -10.44 1.30
C LEU A 111 -6.41 -9.81 2.68
N ALA A 112 -7.50 -10.08 3.40
CA ALA A 112 -7.67 -9.62 4.76
C ALA A 112 -6.57 -10.18 5.66
N GLN A 113 -6.26 -11.46 5.54
CA GLN A 113 -5.16 -12.08 6.27
C GLN A 113 -3.81 -11.46 5.89
N PHE A 114 -3.61 -11.20 4.62
CA PHE A 114 -2.39 -10.55 4.12
C PHE A 114 -2.23 -9.14 4.72
N LEU A 115 -3.31 -8.37 4.76
CA LEU A 115 -3.32 -7.03 5.34
C LEU A 115 -3.09 -7.04 6.85
N LEU A 116 -3.64 -8.04 7.55
CA LEU A 116 -3.49 -8.18 9.01
C LEU A 116 -2.09 -8.62 9.44
N LYS A 117 -1.32 -9.23 8.56
CA LYS A 117 0.05 -9.67 8.84
C LYS A 117 1.07 -8.54 8.79
N LYS A 118 0.68 -7.37 8.38
CA LYS A 118 1.56 -6.19 8.36
C LYS A 118 1.60 -5.47 9.73
#